data_3f544ab486e44e8f78904deb6845a356
#
_entry.id   3f544ab486e44e8f78904deb6845a356
#
_cell.length_a   1.000
_cell.length_b   1.000
_cell.length_c   1.000
_cell.angle_alpha   90.00
_cell.angle_beta   90.00
_cell.angle_gamma   90.00
#
_symmetry.space_group_name_H-M   'P 1'
#
loop_
_entity.id
_entity.type
_entity.pdbx_description
1 polymer ?
#
loop_
_entity_poly.entity_id
_entity_poly.type
_entity_poly.pdbx_seq_one_letter_code
_entity_poly.pdbx_strand_id
1 'polypeptide(L)'
;MVDAIQHTNEICPNCGASENERDARFCQTCGSKLGSMLVGVVPPPAPSDGGKVIASRFAVDALLWTAPTYNAYSATSINSGNLNYTVIEQRLPDDDSPTGLSQISGSIHGQVSGSLEEAAPAFERFGLFKPVEQTVEGDDIYLVFEQIQGQAIAHLEQVGEKEARAIGLQLCSLADQFHRNGWVYNGFEPYGVVIDYDGRARLIGFDRAREAGTPVESAPIYPSRGYTAPELFDEGAVYDPRSDVYSIGALLQFMLAGESLGDEGTMLYPVATVIPNFERLLARALAADPVDRFGSISELRDALTELNLPEVLQSGHFTDVGLVRELNEDSVLALNLTQYYESVQTQIGIYVVSDGMGGEAAGEVASRVTVRAIAEWVTEKLISASLKSTREERIAAPTQTGGLRLAIADGNEMATTEMLRTGVVAANREVMGYARSHPEARGLGATVTVAMIVGDVLSIAHVGDSRCYKLSGDRLEQLTEDHSLVQKMINTGNLSRSEARVHPYRNVIYRSIGADEHLEIDIIRRKLTSGDIIMLCSDGLNGMLSDDQIRDILLVNPDPNAAAKELVVAANAAGGEDNTSVIVVRIS
;
A
#
# COMPACT_ATOMS: atom_id res chain seq x y z
N MET A 1 -21.90 19.15 -34.05
CA MET A 1 -21.45 17.75 -34.08
C MET A 1 -20.77 17.52 -32.73
N VAL A 2 -21.48 16.91 -31.82
CA VAL A 2 -20.99 16.58 -30.49
C VAL A 2 -20.65 15.10 -30.57
N ASP A 3 -19.35 14.81 -30.50
CA ASP A 3 -18.86 13.42 -30.51
C ASP A 3 -19.36 12.69 -29.28
N ALA A 4 -20.04 11.58 -29.54
CA ALA A 4 -20.51 10.65 -28.51
C ALA A 4 -19.29 9.95 -27.91
N ILE A 5 -18.98 10.28 -26.67
CA ILE A 5 -18.05 9.52 -25.84
C ILE A 5 -18.72 8.16 -25.57
N GLN A 6 -18.18 7.11 -26.17
CA GLN A 6 -18.60 5.74 -25.88
C GLN A 6 -18.24 5.43 -24.42
N HIS A 7 -19.25 5.26 -23.59
CA HIS A 7 -19.11 4.74 -22.23
C HIS A 7 -18.79 3.24 -22.29
N THR A 8 -17.57 2.85 -21.99
CA THR A 8 -17.22 1.44 -21.77
C THR A 8 -17.60 1.06 -20.36
N ASN A 9 -18.58 0.18 -20.21
CA ASN A 9 -19.00 -0.39 -18.91
C ASN A 9 -17.93 -1.39 -18.40
N GLU A 10 -17.76 -1.49 -17.10
CA GLU A 10 -16.85 -2.47 -16.48
C GLU A 10 -17.40 -3.90 -16.63
N ILE A 11 -16.55 -4.82 -17.09
CA ILE A 11 -16.89 -6.24 -17.19
C ILE A 11 -16.60 -6.91 -15.85
N CYS A 12 -17.58 -7.62 -15.29
CA CYS A 12 -17.39 -8.35 -14.05
C CYS A 12 -16.41 -9.52 -14.23
N PRO A 13 -15.32 -9.59 -13.45
CA PRO A 13 -14.33 -10.65 -13.58
C PRO A 13 -14.86 -12.03 -13.16
N ASN A 14 -15.94 -12.09 -12.38
CA ASN A 14 -16.49 -13.35 -11.88
C ASN A 14 -17.57 -13.96 -12.79
N CYS A 15 -18.42 -13.15 -13.41
CA CYS A 15 -19.54 -13.66 -14.24
C CYS A 15 -19.54 -13.14 -15.68
N GLY A 16 -18.61 -12.28 -16.08
CA GLY A 16 -18.52 -11.70 -17.42
C GLY A 16 -19.58 -10.67 -17.76
N ALA A 17 -20.44 -10.24 -16.82
CA ALA A 17 -21.47 -9.25 -17.07
C ALA A 17 -20.84 -7.89 -17.40
N SER A 18 -21.24 -7.30 -18.54
CA SER A 18 -20.73 -6.02 -19.08
C SER A 18 -21.64 -4.82 -18.78
N GLU A 19 -22.69 -5.01 -17.99
CA GLU A 19 -23.70 -3.98 -17.71
C GLU A 19 -23.42 -3.18 -16.42
N ASN A 20 -22.22 -3.29 -15.87
CA ASN A 20 -21.86 -2.57 -14.65
C ASN A 20 -21.52 -1.12 -14.97
N GLU A 21 -21.98 -0.19 -14.15
CA GLU A 21 -21.60 1.22 -14.25
C GLU A 21 -20.09 1.39 -13.94
N ARG A 22 -19.45 2.38 -14.57
CA ARG A 22 -18.00 2.61 -14.49
C ARG A 22 -17.45 2.75 -13.05
N ASP A 23 -18.29 3.19 -12.12
CA ASP A 23 -17.95 3.37 -10.72
C ASP A 23 -18.64 2.35 -9.80
N ALA A 24 -19.23 1.29 -10.37
CA ALA A 24 -19.88 0.26 -9.59
C ALA A 24 -18.84 -0.54 -8.79
N ARG A 25 -19.01 -0.63 -7.50
CA ARG A 25 -18.13 -1.39 -6.59
C ARG A 25 -18.45 -2.88 -6.55
N PHE A 26 -19.63 -3.24 -7.01
CA PHE A 26 -20.09 -4.62 -7.02
C PHE A 26 -20.85 -4.89 -8.32
N CYS A 27 -20.67 -6.08 -8.87
CA CYS A 27 -21.39 -6.52 -10.04
C CYS A 27 -22.89 -6.60 -9.77
N GLN A 28 -23.70 -5.93 -10.59
CA GLN A 28 -25.16 -5.93 -10.49
C GLN A 28 -25.77 -7.30 -10.75
N THR A 29 -25.04 -8.18 -11.44
CA THR A 29 -25.53 -9.52 -11.82
C THR A 29 -25.22 -10.58 -10.77
N CYS A 30 -23.99 -10.61 -10.20
CA CYS A 30 -23.55 -11.67 -9.29
C CYS A 30 -23.09 -11.20 -7.91
N GLY A 31 -23.10 -9.89 -7.64
CA GLY A 31 -22.69 -9.32 -6.35
C GLY A 31 -21.19 -9.35 -6.07
N SER A 32 -20.37 -9.84 -6.99
CA SER A 32 -18.91 -9.85 -6.80
C SER A 32 -18.35 -8.43 -6.82
N LYS A 33 -17.32 -8.18 -6.01
CA LYS A 33 -16.67 -6.88 -5.92
C LYS A 33 -16.02 -6.54 -7.27
N LEU A 34 -16.41 -5.40 -7.84
CA LEU A 34 -15.81 -4.82 -9.03
C LEU A 34 -14.75 -3.81 -8.58
N GLY A 35 -13.57 -3.91 -9.12
CA GLY A 35 -12.54 -2.88 -8.96
C GLY A 35 -11.92 -2.75 -7.57
N SER A 36 -10.69 -3.15 -7.48
CA SER A 36 -9.60 -2.42 -6.85
C SER A 36 -8.24 -2.82 -7.44
N MET A 37 -8.21 -3.67 -8.47
CA MET A 37 -6.97 -4.07 -9.14
C MET A 37 -7.03 -4.17 -10.68
N LEU A 38 -8.12 -3.78 -11.34
CA LEU A 38 -8.22 -3.91 -12.80
C LEU A 38 -8.66 -2.59 -13.45
N VAL A 39 -7.86 -1.55 -13.33
CA VAL A 39 -7.99 -0.38 -14.21
C VAL A 39 -7.05 -0.64 -15.38
N GLY A 40 -7.59 -0.91 -16.55
CA GLY A 40 -6.83 -0.91 -17.79
C GLY A 40 -6.69 -2.23 -18.55
N VAL A 41 -7.61 -3.18 -18.41
CA VAL A 41 -7.66 -4.29 -19.39
C VAL A 41 -8.08 -3.72 -20.74
N VAL A 42 -7.11 -3.47 -21.61
CA VAL A 42 -7.38 -3.28 -23.04
C VAL A 42 -7.98 -4.60 -23.53
N PRO A 43 -9.18 -4.60 -24.11
CA PRO A 43 -9.74 -5.83 -24.65
C PRO A 43 -8.76 -6.43 -25.66
N PRO A 44 -8.51 -7.76 -25.61
CA PRO A 44 -7.61 -8.39 -26.55
C PRO A 44 -8.08 -8.07 -27.99
N PRO A 45 -7.15 -7.88 -28.94
CA PRO A 45 -7.53 -7.67 -30.34
C PRO A 45 -8.40 -8.84 -30.79
N ALA A 46 -9.43 -8.55 -31.57
CA ALA A 46 -10.28 -9.58 -32.13
C ALA A 46 -9.42 -10.63 -32.88
N PRO A 47 -9.72 -11.93 -32.73
CA PRO A 47 -8.93 -12.98 -33.36
C PRO A 47 -8.86 -12.74 -34.86
N SER A 48 -7.65 -12.66 -35.39
CA SER A 48 -7.42 -12.44 -36.82
C SER A 48 -7.83 -13.65 -37.67
N ASP A 49 -8.00 -14.82 -37.06
CA ASP A 49 -8.43 -16.05 -37.73
C ASP A 49 -9.45 -16.80 -36.85
N GLY A 50 -10.73 -16.57 -37.15
CA GLY A 50 -11.79 -17.35 -36.52
C GLY A 50 -11.71 -18.79 -36.97
N GLY A 51 -11.55 -19.72 -36.01
CA GLY A 51 -11.75 -21.14 -36.31
C GLY A 51 -10.57 -22.06 -36.01
N LYS A 52 -9.47 -21.61 -35.38
CA LYS A 52 -8.41 -22.55 -34.93
C LYS A 52 -8.98 -23.46 -33.86
N VAL A 53 -8.90 -24.77 -34.09
CA VAL A 53 -9.33 -25.80 -33.14
C VAL A 53 -8.09 -26.60 -32.71
N ILE A 54 -7.82 -26.65 -31.41
CA ILE A 54 -6.68 -27.33 -30.84
C ILE A 54 -7.15 -28.65 -30.24
N ALA A 55 -6.37 -29.71 -30.44
CA ALA A 55 -6.68 -31.08 -30.00
C ALA A 55 -8.07 -31.57 -30.42
N SER A 56 -8.64 -31.04 -31.50
CA SER A 56 -10.03 -31.30 -31.95
C SER A 56 -11.09 -31.07 -30.87
N ARG A 57 -10.79 -30.31 -29.83
CA ARG A 57 -11.62 -30.12 -28.64
C ARG A 57 -11.77 -28.67 -28.18
N PHE A 58 -10.81 -27.82 -28.47
CA PHE A 58 -10.78 -26.45 -27.97
C PHE A 58 -10.82 -25.48 -29.13
N ALA A 59 -11.90 -24.74 -29.27
CA ALA A 59 -12.00 -23.65 -30.22
C ALA A 59 -11.35 -22.39 -29.64
N VAL A 60 -10.37 -21.83 -30.32
CA VAL A 60 -9.71 -20.58 -29.97
C VAL A 60 -10.66 -19.42 -30.18
N ASP A 61 -10.92 -18.64 -29.13
CA ASP A 61 -11.82 -17.50 -29.17
C ASP A 61 -11.06 -16.18 -29.39
N ALA A 62 -9.97 -15.94 -28.64
CA ALA A 62 -9.19 -14.73 -28.76
C ALA A 62 -7.73 -14.94 -28.30
N LEU A 63 -6.81 -14.15 -28.87
CA LEU A 63 -5.46 -13.99 -28.37
C LEU A 63 -5.51 -13.13 -27.10
N LEU A 64 -5.04 -13.65 -25.98
CA LEU A 64 -4.95 -12.95 -24.70
C LEU A 64 -3.69 -12.09 -24.63
N TRP A 65 -2.53 -12.70 -24.93
CA TRP A 65 -1.26 -12.00 -25.02
C TRP A 65 -0.24 -12.81 -25.84
N THR A 66 0.80 -12.11 -26.29
CA THR A 66 1.97 -12.71 -26.94
C THR A 66 3.19 -12.46 -26.06
N ALA A 67 3.86 -13.53 -25.65
CA ALA A 67 5.17 -13.50 -25.01
C ALA A 67 6.28 -13.79 -26.03
N PRO A 68 7.55 -13.52 -25.73
CA PRO A 68 8.65 -13.81 -26.66
C PRO A 68 8.72 -15.26 -27.12
N THR A 69 8.19 -16.21 -26.35
CA THR A 69 8.35 -17.64 -26.54
C THR A 69 7.03 -18.41 -26.69
N TYR A 70 5.90 -17.76 -26.45
CA TYR A 70 4.59 -18.41 -26.58
C TYR A 70 3.47 -17.39 -26.81
N ASN A 71 2.36 -17.88 -27.31
CA ASN A 71 1.10 -17.16 -27.37
C ASN A 71 0.11 -17.76 -26.38
N ALA A 72 -0.69 -16.91 -25.74
CA ALA A 72 -1.78 -17.32 -24.87
C ALA A 72 -3.12 -16.95 -25.48
N TYR A 73 -4.03 -17.90 -25.53
CA TYR A 73 -5.37 -17.72 -26.09
C TYR A 73 -6.45 -18.05 -25.07
N SER A 74 -7.59 -17.37 -25.16
CA SER A 74 -8.83 -17.89 -24.61
C SER A 74 -9.41 -18.93 -25.58
N ALA A 75 -9.97 -19.99 -25.04
CA ALA A 75 -10.60 -21.03 -25.83
C ALA A 75 -11.83 -21.60 -25.12
N THR A 76 -12.77 -22.12 -25.91
CA THR A 76 -13.99 -22.77 -25.41
C THR A 76 -13.98 -24.25 -25.80
N SER A 77 -14.42 -25.13 -24.91
CA SER A 77 -14.55 -26.56 -25.24
C SER A 77 -15.71 -26.80 -26.20
N ILE A 78 -15.41 -27.46 -27.33
CA ILE A 78 -16.43 -27.83 -28.34
C ILE A 78 -17.46 -28.80 -27.76
N ASN A 79 -17.06 -29.65 -26.80
CA ASN A 79 -17.90 -30.71 -26.30
C ASN A 79 -18.75 -30.31 -25.06
N SER A 80 -18.34 -29.29 -24.32
CA SER A 80 -19.00 -28.89 -23.07
C SER A 80 -19.58 -27.47 -23.08
N GLY A 81 -19.43 -26.73 -24.16
CA GLY A 81 -20.13 -25.49 -24.53
C GLY A 81 -20.00 -24.25 -23.61
N ASN A 82 -19.58 -24.42 -22.37
CA ASN A 82 -19.63 -23.34 -21.36
C ASN A 82 -18.39 -23.25 -20.45
N LEU A 83 -17.35 -24.03 -20.71
CA LEU A 83 -16.12 -23.96 -19.91
C LEU A 83 -15.06 -23.18 -20.71
N ASN A 84 -14.55 -22.13 -20.11
CA ASN A 84 -13.48 -21.31 -20.66
C ASN A 84 -12.12 -21.92 -20.26
N TYR A 85 -11.22 -21.92 -21.22
CA TYR A 85 -9.85 -22.43 -21.07
C TYR A 85 -8.85 -21.35 -21.47
N THR A 86 -7.64 -21.44 -20.91
CA THR A 86 -6.48 -20.70 -21.41
C THR A 86 -5.57 -21.72 -22.12
N VAL A 87 -5.22 -21.42 -23.36
CA VAL A 87 -4.33 -22.26 -24.17
C VAL A 87 -3.02 -21.52 -24.37
N ILE A 88 -1.93 -22.14 -23.99
CA ILE A 88 -0.57 -21.68 -24.29
C ILE A 88 -0.05 -22.44 -25.50
N GLU A 89 0.29 -21.73 -26.56
CA GLU A 89 0.93 -22.24 -27.76
C GLU A 89 2.41 -21.89 -27.73
N GLN A 90 3.26 -22.89 -27.79
CA GLN A 90 4.71 -22.72 -27.77
C GLN A 90 5.32 -23.46 -28.96
N ARG A 91 6.19 -22.78 -29.73
CA ARG A 91 6.88 -23.42 -30.84
C ARG A 91 8.03 -24.28 -30.33
N LEU A 92 8.13 -25.50 -30.86
CA LEU A 92 9.30 -26.35 -30.65
C LEU A 92 10.52 -25.72 -31.33
N PRO A 93 11.72 -25.76 -30.71
CA PRO A 93 12.95 -25.35 -31.39
C PRO A 93 13.23 -26.26 -32.59
N ASP A 94 13.78 -25.68 -33.66
CA ASP A 94 14.08 -26.35 -34.95
C ASP A 94 15.20 -27.42 -34.85
N ASP A 95 15.71 -27.76 -33.69
CA ASP A 95 16.84 -28.66 -33.51
C ASP A 95 16.48 -29.93 -32.74
N ASP A 96 17.04 -31.07 -33.16
CA ASP A 96 16.88 -32.43 -32.60
C ASP A 96 17.34 -32.57 -31.12
N SER A 97 17.64 -31.49 -30.44
CA SER A 97 17.94 -31.50 -29.02
C SER A 97 16.73 -31.96 -28.20
N PRO A 98 16.87 -32.91 -27.29
CA PRO A 98 15.79 -33.30 -26.41
C PRO A 98 15.39 -32.09 -25.59
N THR A 99 14.28 -31.46 -26.01
CA THR A 99 13.75 -30.27 -25.38
C THR A 99 13.56 -30.50 -23.88
N GLY A 100 13.81 -29.47 -23.06
CA GLY A 100 13.62 -29.55 -21.62
C GLY A 100 12.28 -30.12 -21.17
N LEU A 101 11.23 -30.09 -22.04
CA LEU A 101 9.97 -30.79 -21.80
C LEU A 101 10.10 -32.29 -21.74
N SER A 102 10.96 -32.95 -22.56
CA SER A 102 11.22 -34.38 -22.45
C SER A 102 12.10 -34.71 -21.24
N GLN A 103 12.98 -33.81 -20.81
CA GLN A 103 13.78 -33.97 -19.58
C GLN A 103 12.98 -33.58 -18.33
N ILE A 104 12.13 -32.55 -18.37
CA ILE A 104 11.28 -32.16 -17.23
C ILE A 104 10.06 -33.08 -17.16
N SER A 105 9.42 -33.41 -18.29
CA SER A 105 8.45 -34.50 -18.31
C SER A 105 9.13 -35.85 -17.92
N GLY A 106 10.38 -36.09 -18.30
CA GLY A 106 11.18 -37.20 -17.83
C GLY A 106 11.62 -37.11 -16.37
N SER A 107 11.88 -35.92 -15.79
CA SER A 107 12.29 -35.72 -14.39
C SER A 107 11.13 -35.43 -13.46
N ILE A 108 10.12 -34.70 -13.87
CA ILE A 108 8.81 -34.63 -13.18
C ILE A 108 8.03 -35.93 -13.46
N HIS A 109 8.09 -36.53 -14.67
CA HIS A 109 7.60 -37.89 -14.95
C HIS A 109 8.51 -38.99 -14.42
N GLY A 110 9.78 -38.78 -14.23
CA GLY A 110 10.70 -39.78 -13.62
C GLY A 110 10.56 -39.90 -12.11
N GLN A 111 10.07 -38.86 -11.45
CA GLN A 111 9.56 -38.91 -10.07
C GLN A 111 8.03 -39.09 -10.00
N VAL A 112 7.31 -38.87 -11.11
CA VAL A 112 5.87 -39.06 -11.25
C VAL A 112 5.63 -39.80 -12.56
N SER A 113 5.91 -41.13 -12.56
CA SER A 113 5.48 -42.02 -13.63
C SER A 113 3.98 -42.24 -13.55
N GLY A 114 3.19 -41.26 -14.01
CA GLY A 114 1.75 -41.28 -13.87
C GLY A 114 1.04 -40.22 -14.68
N SER A 115 -0.29 -40.20 -14.59
CA SER A 115 -1.16 -39.24 -15.25
C SER A 115 -0.91 -37.82 -14.77
N LEU A 116 -1.39 -36.78 -15.50
CA LEU A 116 -1.40 -35.38 -15.05
C LEU A 116 -2.07 -35.18 -13.66
N GLU A 117 -2.95 -36.11 -13.25
CA GLU A 117 -3.57 -36.15 -11.92
C GLU A 117 -2.57 -36.49 -10.82
N GLU A 118 -1.66 -37.43 -11.06
CA GLU A 118 -0.60 -37.81 -10.10
C GLU A 118 0.47 -36.72 -9.96
N ALA A 119 0.66 -35.89 -10.99
CA ALA A 119 1.55 -34.72 -10.97
C ALA A 119 0.93 -33.46 -10.28
N ALA A 120 -0.38 -33.44 -10.00
CA ALA A 120 -1.08 -32.28 -9.44
C ALA A 120 -0.43 -31.71 -8.17
N PRO A 121 -0.02 -32.52 -7.17
CA PRO A 121 0.65 -32.00 -5.97
C PRO A 121 1.98 -31.30 -6.26
N ALA A 122 2.71 -31.74 -7.32
CA ALA A 122 3.96 -31.11 -7.72
C ALA A 122 3.72 -29.73 -8.35
N PHE A 123 2.71 -29.58 -9.23
CA PHE A 123 2.37 -28.29 -9.81
C PHE A 123 1.99 -27.26 -8.73
N GLU A 124 1.15 -27.64 -7.78
CA GLU A 124 0.74 -26.76 -6.69
C GLU A 124 1.93 -26.39 -5.79
N ARG A 125 2.79 -27.36 -5.47
CA ARG A 125 3.99 -27.14 -4.66
C ARG A 125 4.94 -26.11 -5.25
N PHE A 126 5.12 -26.11 -6.59
CA PHE A 126 5.98 -25.16 -7.29
C PHE A 126 5.24 -23.87 -7.70
N GLY A 127 3.97 -23.68 -7.30
CA GLY A 127 3.19 -22.52 -7.67
C GLY A 127 2.84 -22.45 -9.16
N LEU A 128 2.93 -23.58 -9.87
CA LEU A 128 2.62 -23.69 -11.28
C LEU A 128 1.11 -23.90 -11.51
N PHE A 129 0.59 -23.34 -12.58
CA PHE A 129 -0.72 -23.75 -13.07
C PHE A 129 -0.66 -25.19 -13.58
N LYS A 130 -1.67 -25.99 -13.22
CA LYS A 130 -1.77 -27.38 -13.70
C LYS A 130 -2.47 -27.38 -15.07
N PRO A 131 -1.84 -27.90 -16.14
CA PRO A 131 -2.53 -28.10 -17.40
C PRO A 131 -3.56 -29.25 -17.28
N VAL A 132 -4.71 -29.07 -17.89
CA VAL A 132 -5.72 -30.14 -18.02
C VAL A 132 -5.46 -31.05 -19.22
N GLU A 133 -4.74 -30.52 -20.22
CA GLU A 133 -4.36 -31.28 -21.42
C GLU A 133 -3.06 -30.71 -22.00
N GLN A 134 -2.25 -31.59 -22.59
CA GLN A 134 -1.08 -31.26 -23.37
C GLN A 134 -1.15 -31.99 -24.70
N THR A 135 -0.95 -31.30 -25.80
CA THR A 135 -0.93 -31.88 -27.14
C THR A 135 0.16 -31.26 -28.00
N VAL A 136 0.61 -31.99 -29.01
CA VAL A 136 1.57 -31.52 -30.01
C VAL A 136 0.89 -31.56 -31.36
N GLU A 137 0.87 -30.46 -32.08
CA GLU A 137 0.34 -30.38 -33.45
C GLU A 137 1.36 -29.69 -34.35
N GLY A 138 1.95 -30.46 -35.29
CA GLY A 138 3.06 -29.98 -36.12
C GLY A 138 4.30 -29.67 -35.25
N ASP A 139 4.81 -28.45 -35.37
CA ASP A 139 5.99 -27.95 -34.64
C ASP A 139 5.63 -27.20 -33.34
N ASP A 140 4.37 -27.21 -32.94
CA ASP A 140 3.88 -26.46 -31.80
C ASP A 140 3.37 -27.37 -30.68
N ILE A 141 3.67 -27.01 -29.43
CA ILE A 141 3.10 -27.62 -28.23
C ILE A 141 1.99 -26.73 -27.71
N TYR A 142 0.88 -27.36 -27.35
CA TYR A 142 -0.27 -26.69 -26.74
C TYR A 142 -0.47 -27.21 -25.33
N LEU A 143 -0.43 -26.30 -24.35
CA LEU A 143 -0.80 -26.54 -22.95
C LEU A 143 -2.15 -25.91 -22.69
N VAL A 144 -3.13 -26.71 -22.33
CA VAL A 144 -4.49 -26.25 -22.03
C VAL A 144 -4.67 -26.21 -20.52
N PHE A 145 -5.09 -25.07 -20.00
CA PHE A 145 -5.38 -24.85 -18.60
C PHE A 145 -6.88 -24.54 -18.43
N GLU A 146 -7.46 -24.86 -17.29
CA GLU A 146 -8.66 -24.14 -16.87
C GLU A 146 -8.37 -22.64 -16.92
N GLN A 147 -9.41 -21.82 -17.11
CA GLN A 147 -9.21 -20.37 -17.28
C GLN A 147 -8.26 -19.85 -16.20
N ILE A 148 -7.11 -19.35 -16.62
CA ILE A 148 -6.15 -18.70 -15.72
C ILE A 148 -6.78 -17.42 -15.22
N GLN A 149 -7.14 -17.41 -13.95
CA GLN A 149 -7.73 -16.26 -13.29
C GLN A 149 -6.63 -15.42 -12.67
N GLY A 150 -6.44 -14.20 -13.15
CA GLY A 150 -5.41 -13.29 -12.69
C GLY A 150 -4.86 -12.43 -13.83
N GLN A 151 -3.83 -11.65 -13.50
CA GLN A 151 -3.17 -10.75 -14.42
C GLN A 151 -1.67 -11.05 -14.48
N ALA A 152 -1.12 -11.20 -15.68
CA ALA A 152 0.34 -11.31 -15.84
C ALA A 152 1.02 -10.02 -15.39
N ILE A 153 2.20 -10.14 -14.77
CA ILE A 153 3.00 -8.96 -14.33
C ILE A 153 3.24 -8.00 -15.50
N ALA A 154 3.36 -8.50 -16.72
CA ALA A 154 3.50 -7.69 -17.93
C ALA A 154 2.35 -6.68 -18.17
N HIS A 155 1.19 -6.92 -17.60
CA HIS A 155 0.02 -6.06 -17.74
C HIS A 155 -0.30 -5.26 -16.48
N LEU A 156 0.51 -5.39 -15.43
CA LEU A 156 0.39 -4.53 -14.26
C LEU A 156 0.86 -3.11 -14.63
N GLU A 157 0.12 -2.13 -14.17
CA GLU A 157 0.66 -0.76 -14.14
C GLU A 157 1.83 -0.70 -13.15
N GLN A 158 2.59 0.40 -13.19
CA GLN A 158 3.63 0.65 -12.21
C GLN A 158 3.08 0.49 -10.79
N VAL A 159 3.66 -0.41 -10.01
CA VAL A 159 3.21 -0.70 -8.64
C VAL A 159 4.07 0.02 -7.60
N GLY A 160 3.51 0.24 -6.42
CA GLY A 160 4.24 0.82 -5.30
C GLY A 160 5.27 -0.15 -4.68
N GLU A 161 6.23 0.38 -3.95
CA GLU A 161 7.33 -0.38 -3.32
C GLU A 161 6.84 -1.49 -2.39
N LYS A 162 5.76 -1.27 -1.65
CA LYS A 162 5.16 -2.28 -0.76
C LYS A 162 4.61 -3.47 -1.53
N GLU A 163 3.91 -3.20 -2.61
CA GLU A 163 3.33 -4.23 -3.47
C GLU A 163 4.43 -5.00 -4.22
N ALA A 164 5.41 -4.30 -4.80
CA ALA A 164 6.58 -4.92 -5.42
C ALA A 164 7.34 -5.81 -4.43
N ARG A 165 7.55 -5.36 -3.19
CA ARG A 165 8.13 -6.16 -2.11
C ARG A 165 7.30 -7.40 -1.80
N ALA A 166 5.98 -7.26 -1.66
CA ALA A 166 5.09 -8.37 -1.34
C ALA A 166 5.11 -9.45 -2.43
N ILE A 167 5.08 -9.04 -3.70
CA ILE A 167 5.23 -9.94 -4.85
C ILE A 167 6.63 -10.56 -4.85
N GLY A 168 7.69 -9.77 -4.65
CA GLY A 168 9.07 -10.24 -4.60
C GLY A 168 9.31 -11.32 -3.54
N LEU A 169 8.72 -11.17 -2.35
CA LEU A 169 8.77 -12.20 -1.29
C LEU A 169 8.11 -13.51 -1.71
N GLN A 170 7.00 -13.44 -2.45
CA GLN A 170 6.33 -14.62 -3.01
C GLN A 170 7.21 -15.29 -4.08
N LEU A 171 7.79 -14.50 -5.01
CA LEU A 171 8.70 -15.00 -6.04
C LEU A 171 9.93 -15.68 -5.42
N CYS A 172 10.53 -15.09 -4.40
CA CYS A 172 11.63 -15.73 -3.65
C CYS A 172 11.20 -17.06 -3.03
N SER A 173 9.96 -17.14 -2.52
CA SER A 173 9.44 -18.40 -1.94
C SER A 173 9.24 -19.48 -3.00
N LEU A 174 8.79 -19.11 -4.20
CA LEU A 174 8.66 -20.02 -5.34
C LEU A 174 10.05 -20.48 -5.82
N ALA A 175 11.01 -19.58 -6.02
CA ALA A 175 12.37 -19.92 -6.41
C ALA A 175 13.05 -20.86 -5.40
N ASP A 176 12.85 -20.61 -4.09
CA ASP A 176 13.38 -21.49 -3.02
C ASP A 176 12.87 -22.93 -3.12
N GLN A 177 11.61 -23.14 -3.58
CA GLN A 177 11.08 -24.47 -3.84
C GLN A 177 11.83 -25.19 -4.96
N PHE A 178 12.17 -24.49 -6.06
CA PHE A 178 12.98 -25.04 -7.14
C PHE A 178 14.39 -25.36 -6.64
N HIS A 179 15.05 -24.39 -5.99
CA HIS A 179 16.44 -24.52 -5.54
C HIS A 179 16.63 -25.67 -4.55
N ARG A 180 15.71 -25.87 -3.58
CA ARG A 180 15.74 -27.00 -2.64
C ARG A 180 15.57 -28.35 -3.30
N ASN A 181 15.02 -28.40 -4.50
CA ASN A 181 14.90 -29.62 -5.28
C ASN A 181 16.00 -29.76 -6.35
N GLY A 182 17.05 -28.91 -6.31
CA GLY A 182 18.18 -28.96 -7.20
C GLY A 182 17.95 -28.32 -8.57
N TRP A 183 16.92 -27.48 -8.71
CA TRP A 183 16.53 -26.83 -9.96
C TRP A 183 16.72 -25.32 -9.91
N VAL A 184 17.02 -24.72 -11.07
CA VAL A 184 16.99 -23.26 -11.32
C VAL A 184 15.84 -23.00 -12.29
N TYR A 185 14.94 -22.09 -11.96
CA TYR A 185 13.71 -21.93 -12.75
C TYR A 185 13.95 -21.19 -14.07
N ASN A 186 14.76 -20.12 -14.10
CA ASN A 186 15.11 -19.31 -15.29
C ASN A 186 13.90 -18.72 -16.05
N GLY A 187 12.71 -18.78 -15.49
CA GLY A 187 11.46 -18.35 -16.13
C GLY A 187 10.78 -17.17 -15.46
N PHE A 188 11.46 -16.46 -14.55
CA PHE A 188 10.92 -15.26 -13.92
C PHE A 188 10.97 -14.08 -14.90
N GLU A 189 9.89 -13.91 -15.66
CA GLU A 189 9.69 -12.84 -16.63
C GLU A 189 8.26 -12.29 -16.54
N PRO A 190 7.98 -11.07 -17.07
CA PRO A 190 6.68 -10.42 -16.86
C PRO A 190 5.47 -11.23 -17.37
N TYR A 191 5.64 -12.00 -18.45
CA TYR A 191 4.58 -12.86 -18.99
C TYR A 191 4.53 -14.23 -18.32
N GLY A 192 5.63 -14.68 -17.69
CA GLY A 192 5.76 -15.96 -17.03
C GLY A 192 5.16 -16.00 -15.62
N VAL A 193 4.81 -14.84 -15.05
CA VAL A 193 4.27 -14.71 -13.70
C VAL A 193 2.89 -14.05 -13.73
N VAL A 194 1.91 -14.70 -13.13
CA VAL A 194 0.54 -14.20 -12.98
C VAL A 194 0.24 -13.96 -11.51
N ILE A 195 -0.33 -12.81 -11.20
CA ILE A 195 -0.93 -12.53 -9.90
C ILE A 195 -2.40 -12.92 -9.99
N ASP A 196 -2.81 -13.93 -9.23
CA ASP A 196 -4.20 -14.39 -9.19
C ASP A 196 -5.09 -13.43 -8.39
N TYR A 197 -6.42 -13.64 -8.43
CA TYR A 197 -7.37 -12.77 -7.73
C TYR A 197 -7.26 -12.80 -6.20
N ASP A 198 -6.57 -13.81 -5.64
CA ASP A 198 -6.23 -13.87 -4.22
C ASP A 198 -4.93 -13.11 -3.91
N GLY A 199 -4.29 -12.50 -4.90
CA GLY A 199 -3.02 -11.79 -4.77
C GLY A 199 -1.80 -12.72 -4.68
N ARG A 200 -1.92 -13.98 -5.12
CA ARG A 200 -0.84 -14.97 -5.11
C ARG A 200 -0.11 -14.99 -6.45
N ALA A 201 1.22 -14.99 -6.38
CA ALA A 201 2.05 -15.19 -7.55
C ALA A 201 2.02 -16.64 -8.00
N ARG A 202 1.72 -16.89 -9.28
CA ARG A 202 1.68 -18.20 -9.92
C ARG A 202 2.54 -18.17 -11.18
N LEU A 203 3.13 -19.30 -11.51
CA LEU A 203 4.04 -19.41 -12.66
C LEU A 203 3.35 -20.10 -13.84
N ILE A 204 3.58 -19.57 -15.04
CA ILE A 204 3.18 -20.20 -16.30
C ILE A 204 4.41 -20.85 -16.92
N GLY A 205 4.30 -22.16 -17.19
CA GLY A 205 5.38 -22.91 -17.80
C GLY A 205 6.49 -23.31 -16.82
N PHE A 206 7.03 -24.46 -17.04
CA PHE A 206 8.15 -25.02 -16.28
C PHE A 206 9.25 -25.54 -17.21
N ASP A 207 9.08 -25.31 -18.51
CA ASP A 207 9.97 -25.71 -19.59
C ASP A 207 11.37 -25.06 -19.51
N ARG A 208 11.49 -23.97 -18.73
CA ARG A 208 12.75 -23.25 -18.51
C ARG A 208 13.56 -23.76 -17.33
N ALA A 209 12.97 -24.53 -16.42
CA ALA A 209 13.67 -25.06 -15.27
C ALA A 209 14.80 -26.03 -15.70
N ARG A 210 15.97 -25.88 -15.11
CA ARG A 210 17.15 -26.70 -15.38
C ARG A 210 17.74 -27.18 -14.07
N GLU A 211 18.39 -28.35 -14.13
CA GLU A 211 19.12 -28.87 -12.98
C GLU A 211 20.35 -27.98 -12.69
N ALA A 212 20.48 -27.58 -11.43
CA ALA A 212 21.57 -26.71 -10.99
C ALA A 212 22.93 -27.40 -11.21
N GLY A 213 23.90 -26.61 -11.71
CA GLY A 213 25.25 -27.12 -12.01
C GLY A 213 25.39 -27.77 -13.38
N THR A 214 24.32 -27.92 -14.18
CA THR A 214 24.44 -28.40 -15.56
C THR A 214 24.98 -27.31 -16.47
N PRO A 215 25.87 -27.65 -17.45
CA PRO A 215 26.36 -26.68 -18.41
C PRO A 215 25.26 -26.12 -19.29
N VAL A 216 25.37 -24.83 -19.67
CA VAL A 216 24.57 -24.22 -20.72
C VAL A 216 25.17 -24.66 -22.06
N GLU A 217 24.64 -25.71 -22.69
CA GLU A 217 25.21 -26.33 -23.90
C GLU A 217 25.02 -25.50 -25.16
N SER A 218 24.07 -24.58 -25.16
CA SER A 218 23.81 -23.59 -26.20
C SER A 218 23.17 -22.39 -25.55
N ALA A 219 22.99 -21.29 -26.29
CA ALA A 219 22.28 -20.12 -25.76
C ALA A 219 21.04 -20.55 -24.96
N PRO A 220 20.71 -19.89 -23.82
CA PRO A 220 19.57 -20.30 -22.99
C PRO A 220 18.34 -20.48 -23.86
N ILE A 221 17.68 -21.61 -23.73
CA ILE A 221 16.45 -21.88 -24.47
C ILE A 221 15.44 -20.80 -24.10
N TYR A 222 15.04 -19.98 -25.07
CA TYR A 222 14.12 -18.86 -24.88
C TYR A 222 14.61 -17.74 -23.96
N PRO A 223 15.71 -17.04 -24.29
CA PRO A 223 16.18 -15.93 -23.49
C PRO A 223 15.15 -14.80 -23.52
N SER A 224 14.75 -14.34 -22.36
CA SER A 224 13.96 -13.13 -22.22
C SER A 224 14.91 -11.95 -21.98
N ARG A 225 15.06 -11.08 -22.98
CA ARG A 225 15.97 -9.93 -22.88
C ARG A 225 15.67 -9.09 -21.66
N GLY A 226 16.70 -8.77 -20.88
CA GLY A 226 16.60 -8.02 -19.64
C GLY A 226 16.20 -8.84 -18.42
N TYR A 227 15.66 -10.05 -18.57
CA TYR A 227 15.23 -10.91 -17.46
C TYR A 227 16.08 -12.16 -17.31
N THR A 228 16.67 -12.66 -18.40
CA THR A 228 17.63 -13.76 -18.36
C THR A 228 18.97 -13.24 -17.89
N ALA A 229 19.56 -13.90 -16.89
CA ALA A 229 20.83 -13.49 -16.31
C ALA A 229 21.97 -13.51 -17.35
N PRO A 230 22.83 -12.47 -17.37
CA PRO A 230 23.81 -12.28 -18.43
C PRO A 230 24.81 -13.43 -18.57
N GLU A 231 25.22 -14.07 -17.50
CA GLU A 231 26.13 -15.22 -17.54
C GLU A 231 25.59 -16.42 -18.32
N LEU A 232 24.26 -16.53 -18.47
CA LEU A 232 23.66 -17.65 -19.22
C LEU A 232 23.84 -17.52 -20.73
N PHE A 233 24.38 -16.39 -21.22
CA PHE A 233 24.77 -16.18 -22.61
C PHE A 233 26.24 -16.51 -22.87
N ASP A 234 27.02 -16.80 -21.82
CA ASP A 234 28.44 -17.08 -21.94
C ASP A 234 28.70 -18.57 -22.27
N GLU A 235 29.67 -18.84 -23.15
CA GLU A 235 30.06 -20.20 -23.50
C GLU A 235 30.67 -20.92 -22.28
N GLY A 236 30.15 -22.10 -21.97
CA GLY A 236 30.60 -22.91 -20.83
C GLY A 236 30.02 -22.48 -19.48
N ALA A 237 29.03 -21.58 -19.47
CA ALA A 237 28.28 -21.25 -18.27
C ALA A 237 27.54 -22.47 -17.71
N VAL A 238 27.21 -22.44 -16.43
CA VAL A 238 26.38 -23.43 -15.75
C VAL A 238 25.17 -22.78 -15.14
N TYR A 239 24.07 -23.51 -15.05
CA TYR A 239 22.86 -23.03 -14.38
C TYR A 239 23.11 -22.91 -12.88
N ASP A 240 23.07 -21.70 -12.37
CA ASP A 240 23.30 -21.34 -10.97
C ASP A 240 22.05 -20.71 -10.36
N PRO A 241 21.65 -21.06 -9.13
CA PRO A 241 20.51 -20.42 -8.44
C PRO A 241 20.55 -18.89 -8.42
N ARG A 242 21.73 -18.27 -8.54
CA ARG A 242 21.89 -16.82 -8.61
C ARG A 242 21.36 -16.20 -9.92
N SER A 243 21.12 -17.02 -10.95
CA SER A 243 20.42 -16.55 -12.17
C SER A 243 18.96 -16.17 -11.85
N ASP A 244 18.28 -16.91 -10.96
CA ASP A 244 16.93 -16.57 -10.51
C ASP A 244 16.92 -15.32 -9.62
N VAL A 245 18.00 -15.05 -8.86
CA VAL A 245 18.16 -13.78 -8.12
C VAL A 245 18.13 -12.60 -9.06
N TYR A 246 18.89 -12.69 -10.19
CA TYR A 246 18.89 -11.66 -11.23
C TYR A 246 17.48 -11.47 -11.84
N SER A 247 16.85 -12.55 -12.27
CA SER A 247 15.54 -12.52 -12.92
C SER A 247 14.45 -11.93 -12.02
N ILE A 248 14.45 -12.25 -10.72
CA ILE A 248 13.53 -11.66 -9.75
C ILE A 248 13.87 -10.17 -9.53
N GLY A 249 15.15 -9.81 -9.46
CA GLY A 249 15.58 -8.41 -9.41
C GLY A 249 15.06 -7.60 -10.61
N ALA A 250 15.14 -8.18 -11.81
CA ALA A 250 14.65 -7.57 -13.05
C ALA A 250 13.12 -7.40 -13.05
N LEU A 251 12.38 -8.38 -12.53
CA LEU A 251 10.93 -8.26 -12.36
C LEU A 251 10.54 -7.18 -11.34
N LEU A 252 11.25 -7.10 -10.23
CA LEU A 252 11.04 -6.04 -9.23
C LEU A 252 11.28 -4.66 -9.85
N GLN A 253 12.34 -4.51 -10.62
CA GLN A 253 12.61 -3.26 -11.35
C GLN A 253 11.51 -2.94 -12.34
N PHE A 254 11.07 -3.91 -13.14
CA PHE A 254 9.96 -3.73 -14.09
C PHE A 254 8.70 -3.23 -13.38
N MET A 255 8.30 -3.87 -12.29
CA MET A 255 7.12 -3.47 -11.53
C MET A 255 7.21 -2.04 -10.97
N LEU A 256 8.40 -1.63 -10.52
CA LEU A 256 8.63 -0.30 -9.96
C LEU A 256 8.79 0.80 -11.02
N ALA A 257 9.35 0.47 -12.18
CA ALA A 257 9.62 1.41 -13.26
C ALA A 257 8.49 1.49 -14.30
N GLY A 258 7.70 0.43 -14.43
CA GLY A 258 6.74 0.28 -15.53
C GLY A 258 7.37 -0.04 -16.89
N GLU A 259 8.69 -0.21 -16.93
CA GLU A 259 9.45 -0.44 -18.16
C GLU A 259 10.45 -1.58 -17.99
N SER A 260 10.69 -2.34 -19.06
CA SER A 260 11.69 -3.42 -19.08
C SER A 260 13.12 -2.86 -19.03
N LEU A 261 14.05 -3.68 -18.52
CA LEU A 261 15.49 -3.40 -18.64
C LEU A 261 15.86 -3.26 -20.13
N GLY A 262 16.71 -2.27 -20.46
CA GLY A 262 17.18 -2.08 -21.83
C GLY A 262 18.01 -3.25 -22.35
N ASP A 263 18.25 -3.26 -23.67
CA ASP A 263 18.97 -4.34 -24.38
C ASP A 263 20.37 -4.68 -23.82
N GLU A 264 20.98 -3.78 -23.04
CA GLU A 264 22.32 -3.96 -22.46
C GLU A 264 22.28 -4.43 -20.99
N GLY A 265 21.13 -4.77 -20.43
CA GLY A 265 21.00 -5.11 -19.02
C GLY A 265 21.31 -3.94 -18.08
N THR A 266 21.49 -2.76 -18.63
CA THR A 266 21.78 -1.54 -17.88
C THR A 266 20.51 -1.12 -17.15
N MET A 267 20.62 -0.90 -15.84
CA MET A 267 19.56 -0.22 -15.09
C MET A 267 19.23 1.08 -15.82
N LEU A 268 18.07 1.11 -16.51
CA LEU A 268 17.53 2.33 -17.08
C LEU A 268 17.12 3.24 -15.94
N TYR A 269 18.08 4.02 -15.46
CA TYR A 269 17.94 5.12 -14.50
C TYR A 269 17.45 4.77 -13.10
N PRO A 270 17.91 5.49 -12.07
CA PRO A 270 17.29 5.43 -10.77
C PRO A 270 15.82 5.74 -10.99
N VAL A 271 14.93 4.81 -10.61
CA VAL A 271 13.50 5.10 -10.58
C VAL A 271 13.38 6.23 -9.58
N ALA A 272 13.15 7.45 -10.05
CA ALA A 272 13.24 8.69 -9.26
C ALA A 272 12.32 8.69 -8.02
N THR A 273 11.49 7.66 -7.88
CA THR A 273 10.50 7.46 -6.83
C THR A 273 10.86 6.31 -5.87
N VAL A 274 11.89 5.50 -6.16
CA VAL A 274 12.26 4.34 -5.33
C VAL A 274 13.17 4.78 -4.19
N ILE A 275 12.92 4.28 -2.98
CA ILE A 275 13.78 4.56 -1.83
C ILE A 275 15.21 4.03 -2.05
N PRO A 276 16.23 4.74 -1.57
CA PRO A 276 17.64 4.37 -1.80
C PRO A 276 18.03 2.96 -1.31
N ASN A 277 17.32 2.40 -0.32
CA ASN A 277 17.57 1.05 0.16
C ASN A 277 17.05 0.00 -0.81
N PHE A 278 15.90 0.22 -1.44
CA PHE A 278 15.37 -0.67 -2.47
C PHE A 278 16.21 -0.60 -3.73
N GLU A 279 16.63 0.62 -4.13
CA GLU A 279 17.55 0.81 -5.26
C GLU A 279 18.86 0.04 -5.07
N ARG A 280 19.49 0.08 -3.88
CA ARG A 280 20.69 -0.71 -3.57
C ARG A 280 20.45 -2.22 -3.61
N LEU A 281 19.29 -2.67 -3.14
CA LEU A 281 18.90 -4.07 -3.22
C LEU A 281 18.79 -4.51 -4.69
N LEU A 282 18.13 -3.71 -5.53
CA LEU A 282 18.01 -3.98 -6.96
C LEU A 282 19.38 -3.98 -7.64
N ALA A 283 20.21 -2.98 -7.37
CA ALA A 283 21.56 -2.89 -7.93
C ALA A 283 22.41 -4.13 -7.59
N ARG A 284 22.29 -4.67 -6.37
CA ARG A 284 22.96 -5.91 -5.98
C ARG A 284 22.36 -7.13 -6.67
N ALA A 285 21.04 -7.25 -6.74
CA ALA A 285 20.37 -8.38 -7.41
C ALA A 285 20.70 -8.44 -8.90
N LEU A 286 20.83 -7.27 -9.55
CA LEU A 286 21.09 -7.09 -10.98
C LEU A 286 22.59 -6.98 -11.34
N ALA A 287 23.51 -7.23 -10.41
CA ALA A 287 24.92 -7.23 -10.72
C ALA A 287 25.23 -8.22 -11.87
N ALA A 288 26.09 -7.78 -12.82
CA ALA A 288 26.43 -8.59 -14.00
C ALA A 288 27.15 -9.88 -13.58
N ASP A 289 28.11 -9.78 -12.66
CA ASP A 289 28.80 -10.96 -12.11
C ASP A 289 27.93 -11.60 -11.01
N PRO A 290 27.60 -12.91 -11.11
CA PRO A 290 26.87 -13.64 -10.07
C PRO A 290 27.51 -13.59 -8.67
N VAL A 291 28.82 -13.35 -8.58
CA VAL A 291 29.54 -13.26 -7.28
C VAL A 291 29.17 -11.98 -6.52
N ASP A 292 28.83 -10.91 -7.23
CA ASP A 292 28.44 -9.62 -6.65
C ASP A 292 26.98 -9.57 -6.25
N ARG A 293 26.18 -10.57 -6.65
CA ARG A 293 24.75 -10.70 -6.29
C ARG A 293 24.56 -11.19 -4.86
N PHE A 294 23.30 -11.36 -4.46
CA PHE A 294 22.96 -12.18 -3.29
C PHE A 294 23.39 -13.62 -3.54
N GLY A 295 24.05 -14.24 -2.57
CA GLY A 295 24.59 -15.59 -2.69
C GLY A 295 23.53 -16.68 -2.81
N SER A 296 22.28 -16.37 -2.44
CA SER A 296 21.12 -17.26 -2.55
C SER A 296 19.83 -16.47 -2.62
N ILE A 297 18.76 -17.14 -3.05
CA ILE A 297 17.41 -16.56 -3.02
C ILE A 297 16.93 -16.26 -1.59
N SER A 298 17.43 -17.01 -0.60
CA SER A 298 17.14 -16.75 0.82
C SER A 298 17.74 -15.42 1.28
N GLU A 299 18.95 -15.08 0.86
CA GLU A 299 19.56 -13.78 1.17
C GLU A 299 18.77 -12.62 0.52
N LEU A 300 18.30 -12.77 -0.72
CA LEU A 300 17.44 -11.77 -1.37
C LEU A 300 16.12 -11.62 -0.60
N ARG A 301 15.51 -12.75 -0.21
CA ARG A 301 14.27 -12.72 0.59
C ARG A 301 14.46 -12.03 1.93
N ASP A 302 15.56 -12.32 2.62
CA ASP A 302 15.86 -11.70 3.91
C ASP A 302 16.09 -10.19 3.74
N ALA A 303 16.83 -9.77 2.71
CA ALA A 303 17.01 -8.35 2.37
C ALA A 303 15.67 -7.65 2.04
N LEU A 304 14.77 -8.30 1.29
CA LEU A 304 13.42 -7.78 1.03
C LEU A 304 12.60 -7.70 2.33
N THR A 305 12.75 -8.65 3.24
CA THR A 305 12.04 -8.68 4.52
C THR A 305 12.50 -7.54 5.43
N GLU A 306 13.80 -7.29 5.48
CA GLU A 306 14.42 -6.25 6.28
C GLU A 306 14.28 -4.85 5.66
N LEU A 307 13.81 -4.77 4.40
CA LEU A 307 13.63 -3.50 3.71
C LEU A 307 12.61 -2.63 4.45
N ASN A 308 13.09 -1.58 5.07
CA ASN A 308 12.22 -0.62 5.76
C ASN A 308 11.58 0.31 4.74
N LEU A 309 10.35 -0.01 4.35
CA LEU A 309 9.53 0.83 3.49
C LEU A 309 8.81 1.86 4.35
N PRO A 310 8.92 3.15 4.02
CA PRO A 310 8.24 4.17 4.80
C PRO A 310 6.72 4.02 4.69
N GLU A 311 6.05 4.24 5.82
CA GLU A 311 4.61 4.43 5.81
C GLU A 311 4.30 5.72 5.03
N VAL A 312 3.41 5.67 4.04
CA VAL A 312 2.97 6.87 3.32
C VAL A 312 1.80 7.47 4.05
N LEU A 313 1.96 8.70 4.52
CA LEU A 313 0.91 9.48 5.18
C LEU A 313 0.16 10.31 4.15
N GLN A 314 -1.11 9.98 3.93
CA GLN A 314 -2.01 10.79 3.13
C GLN A 314 -3.00 11.47 4.07
N SER A 315 -3.10 12.80 4.03
CA SER A 315 -4.02 13.54 4.89
C SER A 315 -4.97 14.41 4.10
N GLY A 316 -6.21 14.50 4.57
CA GLY A 316 -7.22 15.42 4.11
C GLY A 316 -7.88 16.12 5.29
N HIS A 317 -8.38 17.32 5.07
CA HIS A 317 -9.06 18.08 6.13
C HIS A 317 -10.20 18.92 5.56
N PHE A 318 -11.17 19.17 6.39
CA PHE A 318 -12.27 20.08 6.08
C PHE A 318 -12.79 20.73 7.36
N THR A 319 -13.22 21.99 7.27
CA THR A 319 -13.81 22.75 8.36
C THR A 319 -15.00 23.56 7.83
N ASP A 320 -16.05 23.68 8.61
CA ASP A 320 -17.27 24.41 8.26
C ASP A 320 -17.87 25.07 9.50
N VAL A 321 -18.51 26.22 9.31
CA VAL A 321 -19.13 27.00 10.39
C VAL A 321 -20.38 26.32 10.97
N GLY A 322 -20.95 25.35 10.25
CA GLY A 322 -22.23 24.75 10.60
C GLY A 322 -23.42 25.57 10.10
N LEU A 323 -24.62 25.24 10.60
CA LEU A 323 -25.85 25.90 10.18
C LEU A 323 -26.41 26.92 11.21
N VAL A 324 -25.87 26.90 12.43
CA VAL A 324 -26.42 27.70 13.56
C VAL A 324 -25.45 28.80 14.00
N ARG A 325 -24.14 28.54 13.93
CA ARG A 325 -23.11 29.50 14.34
C ARG A 325 -22.88 30.58 13.27
N GLU A 326 -22.49 31.78 13.66
CA GLU A 326 -22.15 32.87 12.75
C GLU A 326 -20.65 32.90 12.40
N LEU A 327 -19.79 32.42 13.32
CA LEU A 327 -18.34 32.43 13.18
C LEU A 327 -17.83 30.98 13.34
N ASN A 328 -16.73 30.68 12.66
CA ASN A 328 -16.01 29.45 12.88
C ASN A 328 -14.89 29.69 13.89
N GLU A 329 -15.05 29.14 15.10
CA GLU A 329 -14.10 29.25 16.20
C GLU A 329 -13.10 28.09 16.21
N ASP A 330 -13.26 27.11 15.32
CA ASP A 330 -12.33 26.01 15.11
C ASP A 330 -11.07 26.44 14.35
N SER A 331 -9.95 25.82 14.65
CA SER A 331 -8.71 25.93 13.89
C SER A 331 -8.06 24.57 13.71
N VAL A 332 -7.52 24.31 12.51
CA VAL A 332 -6.90 23.05 12.16
C VAL A 332 -5.51 23.24 11.54
N LEU A 333 -4.63 22.24 11.72
CA LEU A 333 -3.34 22.16 11.07
C LEU A 333 -3.10 20.72 10.60
N ALA A 334 -2.69 20.55 9.35
CA ALA A 334 -2.25 19.27 8.80
C ALA A 334 -0.92 19.48 8.06
N LEU A 335 0.14 18.86 8.55
CA LEU A 335 1.48 18.92 7.96
C LEU A 335 2.00 17.51 7.74
N ASN A 336 2.46 17.24 6.53
CA ASN A 336 3.21 16.04 6.17
C ASN A 336 4.62 16.45 5.77
N LEU A 337 5.60 15.87 6.44
CA LEU A 337 7.01 16.12 6.21
C LEU A 337 7.70 14.80 5.88
N THR A 338 8.62 14.84 4.93
CA THR A 338 9.48 13.69 4.61
C THR A 338 10.92 14.05 4.94
N GLN A 339 11.56 13.25 5.74
CA GLN A 339 12.97 13.40 6.09
C GLN A 339 13.78 12.24 5.51
N TYR A 340 14.89 12.56 4.86
CA TYR A 340 15.88 11.57 4.41
C TYR A 340 17.16 11.69 5.24
N TYR A 341 17.62 10.58 5.79
CA TYR A 341 18.87 10.50 6.52
C TYR A 341 19.57 9.16 6.28
N GLU A 342 20.83 9.19 5.82
CA GLU A 342 21.62 8.00 5.50
C GLU A 342 20.86 6.96 4.67
N SER A 343 20.08 7.45 3.69
CA SER A 343 19.22 6.65 2.82
C SER A 343 18.01 6.01 3.50
N VAL A 344 17.65 6.46 4.70
CA VAL A 344 16.40 6.10 5.37
C VAL A 344 15.42 7.25 5.21
N GLN A 345 14.26 6.98 4.63
CA GLN A 345 13.13 7.90 4.58
C GLN A 345 12.28 7.74 5.82
N THR A 346 11.94 8.85 6.47
CA THR A 346 10.99 8.87 7.58
C THR A 346 9.89 9.87 7.25
N GLN A 347 8.66 9.42 7.30
CA GLN A 347 7.47 10.27 7.20
C GLN A 347 7.11 10.80 8.58
N ILE A 348 6.82 12.08 8.67
CA ILE A 348 6.39 12.76 9.89
C ILE A 348 5.09 13.48 9.58
N GLY A 349 4.01 13.12 10.25
CA GLY A 349 2.72 13.78 10.18
C GLY A 349 2.43 14.55 11.48
N ILE A 350 1.90 15.77 11.38
CA ILE A 350 1.49 16.57 12.52
C ILE A 350 0.13 17.16 12.22
N TYR A 351 -0.83 16.81 13.04
CA TYR A 351 -2.23 17.13 12.86
C TYR A 351 -2.78 17.74 14.14
N VAL A 352 -3.44 18.88 14.04
CA VAL A 352 -3.98 19.61 15.19
C VAL A 352 -5.42 20.01 14.89
N VAL A 353 -6.31 19.72 15.83
CA VAL A 353 -7.65 20.29 15.91
C VAL A 353 -7.75 21.05 17.23
N SER A 354 -8.24 22.28 17.16
CA SER A 354 -8.46 23.15 18.32
C SER A 354 -9.80 23.86 18.15
N ASP A 355 -10.70 23.64 19.08
CA ASP A 355 -12.01 24.25 19.17
C ASP A 355 -11.95 25.40 20.17
N GLY A 356 -12.31 26.58 19.71
CA GLY A 356 -12.21 27.81 20.50
C GLY A 356 -13.47 28.10 21.29
N MET A 357 -13.30 28.51 22.53
CA MET A 357 -14.40 28.92 23.39
C MET A 357 -14.18 30.30 23.97
N GLY A 358 -15.25 31.07 24.09
CA GLY A 358 -15.25 32.44 24.67
C GLY A 358 -16.42 33.27 24.15
N GLY A 359 -16.63 34.47 24.73
CA GLY A 359 -17.63 35.41 24.22
C GLY A 359 -17.10 36.19 23.01
N GLU A 360 -18.00 36.62 22.09
CA GLU A 360 -17.77 37.50 20.92
C GLU A 360 -16.35 37.49 20.30
N ALA A 361 -16.10 36.53 19.40
CA ALA A 361 -14.82 36.31 18.67
C ALA A 361 -13.58 35.93 19.51
N ALA A 362 -13.71 35.71 20.80
CA ALA A 362 -12.58 35.32 21.63
C ALA A 362 -12.17 33.84 21.40
N GLY A 363 -13.14 32.98 21.06
CA GLY A 363 -12.90 31.57 20.75
C GLY A 363 -12.04 31.40 19.49
N GLU A 364 -12.35 32.07 18.38
CA GLU A 364 -11.57 32.07 17.15
C GLU A 364 -10.10 32.45 17.39
N VAL A 365 -9.88 33.47 18.26
CA VAL A 365 -8.51 33.88 18.61
C VAL A 365 -7.81 32.81 19.42
N ALA A 366 -8.48 32.16 20.38
CA ALA A 366 -7.88 31.14 21.22
C ALA A 366 -7.42 29.92 20.40
N SER A 367 -8.29 29.38 19.55
CA SER A 367 -7.96 28.23 18.71
C SER A 367 -6.84 28.55 17.72
N ARG A 368 -6.89 29.74 17.07
CA ARG A 368 -5.86 30.19 16.14
C ARG A 368 -4.48 30.39 16.82
N VAL A 369 -4.45 31.00 18.01
CA VAL A 369 -3.21 31.17 18.79
C VAL A 369 -2.65 29.81 19.20
N THR A 370 -3.51 28.88 19.62
CA THR A 370 -3.13 27.52 19.98
C THR A 370 -2.47 26.79 18.81
N VAL A 371 -3.13 26.76 17.65
CA VAL A 371 -2.59 26.07 16.45
C VAL A 371 -1.30 26.72 15.97
N ARG A 372 -1.23 28.08 15.95
CA ARG A 372 -0.01 28.80 15.58
C ARG A 372 1.15 28.47 16.50
N ALA A 373 0.96 28.50 17.81
CA ALA A 373 2.03 28.23 18.78
C ALA A 373 2.57 26.80 18.63
N ILE A 374 1.71 25.83 18.36
CA ILE A 374 2.14 24.45 18.08
C ILE A 374 2.91 24.38 16.75
N ALA A 375 2.45 25.05 15.70
CA ALA A 375 3.14 25.09 14.41
C ALA A 375 4.54 25.71 14.53
N GLU A 376 4.67 26.82 15.24
CA GLU A 376 5.96 27.48 15.52
C GLU A 376 6.89 26.60 16.33
N TRP A 377 6.37 25.95 17.37
CA TRP A 377 7.11 24.99 18.20
C TRP A 377 7.66 23.83 17.38
N VAL A 378 6.80 23.21 16.55
CA VAL A 378 7.18 22.11 15.67
C VAL A 378 8.27 22.55 14.68
N THR A 379 8.06 23.71 14.03
CA THR A 379 9.04 24.25 13.07
C THR A 379 10.38 24.51 13.74
N GLU A 380 10.39 25.10 14.92
CA GLU A 380 11.63 25.36 15.67
C GLU A 380 12.33 24.07 16.06
N LYS A 381 11.61 23.08 16.60
CA LYS A 381 12.23 21.87 17.14
C LYS A 381 12.59 20.83 16.08
N LEU A 382 11.72 20.62 15.08
CA LEU A 382 11.97 19.63 14.02
C LEU A 382 12.92 20.16 12.95
N ILE A 383 12.66 21.35 12.42
CA ILE A 383 13.41 21.88 11.26
C ILE A 383 14.74 22.47 11.71
N SER A 384 14.74 23.30 12.75
CA SER A 384 15.98 23.95 13.22
C SER A 384 16.97 22.97 13.82
N ALA A 385 16.51 21.92 14.50
CA ALA A 385 17.39 20.86 15.00
C ALA A 385 18.06 20.08 13.86
N SER A 386 17.32 19.83 12.79
CA SER A 386 17.84 19.15 11.59
C SER A 386 18.92 19.96 10.85
N LEU A 387 18.85 21.28 10.90
CA LEU A 387 19.79 22.19 10.22
C LEU A 387 21.05 22.51 11.05
N LYS A 388 21.01 22.43 12.38
CA LYS A 388 22.09 22.85 13.28
C LYS A 388 23.15 21.78 13.52
N SER A 389 22.93 20.49 13.19
CA SER A 389 23.94 19.45 13.42
C SER A 389 25.07 19.54 12.37
N THR A 390 26.22 20.05 12.74
CA THR A 390 27.42 20.05 11.89
C THR A 390 28.07 18.67 11.84
N ARG A 391 28.88 18.41 10.78
CA ARG A 391 29.63 17.15 10.62
C ARG A 391 30.59 16.88 11.79
N GLU A 392 31.12 17.94 12.41
CA GLU A 392 32.07 17.86 13.52
C GLU A 392 31.38 17.43 14.83
N GLU A 393 30.15 17.91 15.09
CA GLU A 393 29.35 17.49 16.25
C GLU A 393 28.92 16.03 16.13
N ARG A 394 28.75 15.52 14.90
CA ARG A 394 28.43 14.11 14.63
C ARG A 394 29.60 13.16 14.89
N ILE A 395 30.83 13.60 14.68
CA ILE A 395 32.05 12.81 14.91
C ILE A 395 32.45 12.83 16.39
N ALA A 396 32.23 13.93 17.10
CA ALA A 396 32.69 14.14 18.47
C ALA A 396 31.81 13.46 19.55
N ALA A 397 30.53 13.19 19.26
CA ALA A 397 29.60 12.56 20.21
C ALA A 397 28.58 11.65 19.52
N PRO A 398 28.98 10.45 19.11
CA PRO A 398 28.10 9.53 18.41
C PRO A 398 26.88 9.06 19.25
N THR A 399 26.90 9.35 20.56
CA THR A 399 25.85 8.91 21.49
C THR A 399 25.08 10.03 22.21
N GLN A 400 25.47 11.31 22.10
CA GLN A 400 24.86 12.35 22.94
C GLN A 400 24.35 13.62 22.24
N THR A 401 24.67 13.90 20.99
CA THR A 401 24.34 15.19 20.35
C THR A 401 23.49 15.10 19.09
N GLY A 402 23.05 13.92 18.71
CA GLY A 402 22.01 13.73 17.70
C GLY A 402 20.62 14.19 18.16
N GLY A 403 20.54 14.87 19.28
CA GLY A 403 19.41 15.51 19.92
C GLY A 403 18.03 14.89 19.63
N LEU A 404 17.20 15.64 18.95
CA LEU A 404 15.85 15.25 18.54
C LEU A 404 15.85 14.31 17.32
N ARG A 405 16.88 14.35 16.52
CA ARG A 405 16.99 13.66 15.24
C ARG A 405 17.21 12.15 15.37
N LEU A 406 18.11 11.72 16.25
CA LEU A 406 18.28 10.31 16.63
C LEU A 406 17.12 9.82 17.50
N ALA A 407 16.63 10.68 18.39
CA ALA A 407 15.51 10.34 19.25
C ALA A 407 14.20 10.05 18.49
N ILE A 408 13.96 10.74 17.36
CA ILE A 408 12.78 10.49 16.50
C ILE A 408 13.04 9.32 15.56
N ALA A 409 14.21 9.24 14.93
CA ALA A 409 14.57 8.18 13.98
C ALA A 409 14.77 6.82 14.65
N ASP A 410 15.30 6.79 15.89
CA ASP A 410 15.50 5.57 16.66
C ASP A 410 14.25 5.15 17.47
N GLY A 411 13.09 5.80 17.20
CA GLY A 411 11.85 5.51 17.94
C GLY A 411 11.95 5.84 19.43
N ASN A 412 12.79 6.82 19.83
CA ASN A 412 12.88 7.25 21.21
C ASN A 412 11.55 7.89 21.64
N GLU A 413 10.73 7.02 22.15
CA GLU A 413 9.34 7.24 22.57
C GLU A 413 9.19 8.40 23.53
N MET A 414 10.19 8.59 24.39
CA MET A 414 10.15 9.61 25.42
C MET A 414 10.35 11.02 24.84
N ALA A 415 11.17 11.15 23.79
CA ALA A 415 11.44 12.45 23.15
C ALA A 415 10.23 13.01 22.40
N THR A 416 9.50 12.17 21.66
CA THR A 416 8.28 12.59 20.95
C THR A 416 7.17 13.02 21.93
N THR A 417 6.98 12.24 22.97
CA THR A 417 5.99 12.52 24.02
C THR A 417 6.28 13.84 24.75
N GLU A 418 7.53 14.05 25.14
CA GLU A 418 7.95 15.27 25.84
C GLU A 418 7.88 16.50 24.92
N MET A 419 8.18 16.32 23.63
CA MET A 419 8.04 17.37 22.62
C MET A 419 6.58 17.82 22.49
N LEU A 420 5.64 16.90 22.38
CA LEU A 420 4.21 17.21 22.30
C LEU A 420 3.73 17.91 23.57
N ARG A 421 4.09 17.39 24.74
CA ARG A 421 3.76 18.00 26.03
C ARG A 421 4.24 19.45 26.10
N THR A 422 5.50 19.68 25.75
CA THR A 422 6.12 21.00 25.81
C THR A 422 5.50 21.96 24.79
N GLY A 423 5.13 21.47 23.61
CA GLY A 423 4.41 22.25 22.59
C GLY A 423 3.04 22.74 23.08
N VAL A 424 2.27 21.84 23.72
CA VAL A 424 0.96 22.20 24.30
C VAL A 424 1.12 23.17 25.49
N VAL A 425 2.13 23.00 26.33
CA VAL A 425 2.45 23.97 27.41
C VAL A 425 2.82 25.33 26.84
N ALA A 426 3.58 25.39 25.74
CA ALA A 426 3.91 26.64 25.07
C ALA A 426 2.65 27.33 24.52
N ALA A 427 1.77 26.56 23.87
CA ALA A 427 0.48 27.09 23.38
C ALA A 427 -0.39 27.64 24.53
N ASN A 428 -0.45 26.94 25.65
CA ASN A 428 -1.18 27.42 26.82
C ASN A 428 -0.65 28.79 27.33
N ARG A 429 0.68 28.95 27.38
CA ARG A 429 1.32 30.21 27.78
C ARG A 429 1.01 31.35 26.81
N GLU A 430 1.02 31.08 25.50
CA GLU A 430 0.69 32.07 24.47
C GLU A 430 -0.77 32.55 24.60
N VAL A 431 -1.72 31.62 24.76
CA VAL A 431 -3.14 31.95 24.96
C VAL A 431 -3.35 32.76 26.24
N MET A 432 -2.75 32.34 27.36
CA MET A 432 -2.80 33.11 28.62
C MET A 432 -2.13 34.48 28.49
N GLY A 433 -1.03 34.57 27.73
CA GLY A 433 -0.34 35.83 27.44
C GLY A 433 -1.24 36.79 26.66
N TYR A 434 -1.94 36.27 25.66
CA TYR A 434 -2.91 37.04 24.88
C TYR A 434 -4.06 37.57 25.76
N ALA A 435 -4.66 36.71 26.61
CA ALA A 435 -5.73 37.10 27.52
C ALA A 435 -5.31 38.18 28.54
N ARG A 436 -4.05 38.20 28.97
CA ARG A 436 -3.51 39.22 29.87
C ARG A 436 -3.34 40.59 29.19
N SER A 437 -2.99 40.57 27.89
CA SER A 437 -2.79 41.82 27.12
C SER A 437 -4.07 42.36 26.48
N HIS A 438 -5.15 41.56 26.42
CA HIS A 438 -6.43 41.90 25.82
C HIS A 438 -7.57 41.63 26.82
N PRO A 439 -7.91 42.63 27.67
CA PRO A 439 -8.95 42.46 28.69
C PRO A 439 -10.34 42.11 28.14
N GLU A 440 -10.63 42.51 26.90
CA GLU A 440 -11.85 42.15 26.15
C GLU A 440 -11.95 40.65 25.83
N ALA A 441 -10.83 40.01 25.72
CA ALA A 441 -10.73 38.55 25.47
C ALA A 441 -10.65 37.75 26.79
N ARG A 442 -11.12 38.30 27.91
CA ARG A 442 -11.09 37.61 29.20
C ARG A 442 -11.98 36.38 29.19
N GLY A 443 -11.42 35.23 29.57
CA GLY A 443 -12.12 33.94 29.59
C GLY A 443 -12.03 33.18 28.27
N LEU A 444 -11.17 33.65 27.34
CA LEU A 444 -10.87 32.91 26.12
C LEU A 444 -10.16 31.58 26.49
N GLY A 445 -10.50 30.54 25.80
CA GLY A 445 -9.88 29.22 25.95
C GLY A 445 -10.05 28.41 24.66
N ALA A 446 -9.39 27.28 24.61
CA ALA A 446 -9.54 26.35 23.52
C ALA A 446 -9.30 24.90 23.95
N THR A 447 -9.87 23.97 23.23
CA THR A 447 -9.43 22.58 23.23
C THR A 447 -8.13 22.45 22.45
N VAL A 448 -7.45 21.35 22.59
CA VAL A 448 -6.39 20.94 21.67
C VAL A 448 -6.23 19.43 21.62
N THR A 449 -6.26 18.89 20.43
CA THR A 449 -5.87 17.50 20.13
C THR A 449 -4.79 17.54 19.06
N VAL A 450 -3.57 17.17 19.47
CA VAL A 450 -2.41 17.09 18.57
C VAL A 450 -2.06 15.62 18.36
N ALA A 451 -2.05 15.19 17.12
CA ALA A 451 -1.55 13.88 16.73
C ALA A 451 -0.24 14.05 15.95
N MET A 452 0.81 13.36 16.39
CA MET A 452 2.08 13.28 15.68
C MET A 452 2.36 11.84 15.30
N ILE A 453 2.61 11.61 14.02
CA ILE A 453 2.97 10.29 13.47
C ILE A 453 4.43 10.37 13.03
N VAL A 454 5.24 9.43 13.51
CA VAL A 454 6.65 9.26 13.08
C VAL A 454 6.85 7.79 12.75
N GLY A 455 7.06 7.48 11.46
CA GLY A 455 7.04 6.10 11.00
C GLY A 455 5.71 5.41 11.36
N ASP A 456 5.77 4.33 12.10
CA ASP A 456 4.61 3.52 12.54
C ASP A 456 4.09 3.88 13.94
N VAL A 457 4.52 4.99 14.51
CA VAL A 457 4.14 5.38 15.87
C VAL A 457 3.30 6.66 15.86
N LEU A 458 2.08 6.56 16.39
CA LEU A 458 1.20 7.69 16.71
C LEU A 458 1.40 8.11 18.16
N SER A 459 1.65 9.39 18.37
CA SER A 459 1.66 10.04 19.69
C SER A 459 0.61 11.16 19.69
N ILE A 460 -0.21 11.23 20.74
CA ILE A 460 -1.27 12.23 20.88
C ILE A 460 -1.04 13.01 22.16
N ALA A 461 -1.20 14.34 22.09
CA ALA A 461 -1.39 15.21 23.27
C ALA A 461 -2.79 15.80 23.21
N HIS A 462 -3.53 15.70 24.31
CA HIS A 462 -4.95 16.03 24.33
C HIS A 462 -5.35 16.85 25.56
N VAL A 463 -6.17 17.89 25.32
CA VAL A 463 -6.86 18.72 26.32
C VAL A 463 -8.20 19.17 25.75
N GLY A 464 -9.30 18.86 26.41
CA GLY A 464 -10.66 19.27 26.02
C GLY A 464 -11.53 18.09 25.63
N ASP A 465 -12.43 18.27 24.68
CA ASP A 465 -13.40 17.28 24.18
C ASP A 465 -13.40 17.12 22.65
N SER A 466 -12.47 17.77 21.95
CA SER A 466 -12.10 17.37 20.59
C SER A 466 -11.51 15.96 20.61
N ARG A 467 -11.78 15.15 19.61
CA ARG A 467 -11.44 13.72 19.68
C ARG A 467 -10.42 13.28 18.63
N CYS A 468 -9.71 12.20 18.97
CA CYS A 468 -8.91 11.42 18.04
C CYS A 468 -9.40 9.98 18.02
N TYR A 469 -9.63 9.46 16.81
CA TYR A 469 -10.07 8.09 16.56
C TYR A 469 -9.03 7.34 15.73
N LYS A 470 -9.03 6.01 15.89
CA LYS A 470 -8.32 5.06 15.02
C LYS A 470 -9.31 4.08 14.44
N LEU A 471 -9.32 3.93 13.12
CA LEU A 471 -10.04 2.87 12.42
C LEU A 471 -9.04 1.84 11.91
N SER A 472 -9.18 0.60 12.38
CA SER A 472 -8.38 -0.55 11.95
C SER A 472 -9.33 -1.62 11.41
N GLY A 473 -9.22 -1.93 10.11
CA GLY A 473 -10.25 -2.73 9.44
C GLY A 473 -11.62 -2.07 9.55
N ASP A 474 -12.56 -2.71 10.21
CA ASP A 474 -13.93 -2.22 10.46
C ASP A 474 -14.17 -1.68 11.87
N ARG A 475 -13.13 -1.68 12.72
CA ARG A 475 -13.24 -1.28 14.12
C ARG A 475 -12.78 0.17 14.31
N LEU A 476 -13.72 1.06 14.63
CA LEU A 476 -13.44 2.43 15.07
C LEU A 476 -13.23 2.45 16.59
N GLU A 477 -12.10 3.03 17.04
CA GLU A 477 -11.74 3.21 18.44
C GLU A 477 -11.50 4.69 18.72
N GLN A 478 -12.22 5.26 19.69
CA GLN A 478 -11.89 6.58 20.25
C GLN A 478 -10.65 6.44 21.13
N LEU A 479 -9.58 7.15 20.78
CA LEU A 479 -8.31 7.10 21.50
C LEU A 479 -8.23 8.11 22.65
N THR A 480 -8.83 9.28 22.51
CA THR A 480 -8.89 10.34 23.53
C THR A 480 -10.07 10.16 24.46
N GLU A 481 -9.97 10.67 25.68
CA GLU A 481 -11.08 10.76 26.62
C GLU A 481 -11.47 12.22 26.82
N ASP A 482 -12.77 12.53 26.67
CA ASP A 482 -13.25 13.92 26.73
C ASP A 482 -13.08 14.50 28.15
N HIS A 483 -12.51 15.66 28.28
CA HIS A 483 -12.43 16.40 29.53
C HIS A 483 -13.73 17.16 29.81
N SER A 484 -14.88 16.47 29.68
CA SER A 484 -16.21 17.01 29.89
C SER A 484 -16.88 16.50 31.16
N LEU A 485 -17.85 17.27 31.66
CA LEU A 485 -18.62 16.88 32.84
C LEU A 485 -19.39 15.58 32.61
N VAL A 486 -19.97 15.42 31.43
CA VAL A 486 -20.73 14.21 31.07
C VAL A 486 -19.85 12.97 30.99
N GLN A 487 -18.62 13.10 30.47
CA GLN A 487 -17.67 11.99 30.47
C GLN A 487 -17.29 11.56 31.89
N LYS A 488 -17.10 12.50 32.80
CA LYS A 488 -16.85 12.20 34.21
C LYS A 488 -18.02 11.48 34.87
N MET A 489 -19.26 11.82 34.49
CA MET A 489 -20.47 11.13 34.97
C MET A 489 -20.58 9.70 34.38
N ILE A 490 -20.17 9.51 33.12
CA ILE A 490 -20.09 8.16 32.51
C ILE A 490 -19.06 7.31 33.27
N ASN A 491 -17.87 7.84 33.51
CA ASN A 491 -16.79 7.11 34.21
C ASN A 491 -17.17 6.69 35.64
N THR A 492 -18.03 7.45 36.29
CA THR A 492 -18.55 7.13 37.63
C THR A 492 -19.80 6.23 37.61
N GLY A 493 -20.27 5.85 36.42
CA GLY A 493 -21.46 5.01 36.24
C GLY A 493 -22.79 5.73 36.49
N ASN A 494 -22.78 7.07 36.59
CA ASN A 494 -23.95 7.88 36.86
C ASN A 494 -24.72 8.26 35.58
N LEU A 495 -24.15 8.02 34.40
CA LEU A 495 -24.74 8.36 33.12
C LEU A 495 -24.31 7.35 32.06
N SER A 496 -25.22 6.91 31.21
CA SER A 496 -24.87 6.12 30.03
C SER A 496 -24.40 7.00 28.88
N ARG A 497 -23.67 6.43 27.90
CA ARG A 497 -23.23 7.16 26.71
C ARG A 497 -24.38 7.74 25.89
N SER A 498 -25.53 7.06 25.85
CA SER A 498 -26.71 7.54 25.13
C SER A 498 -27.38 8.73 25.83
N GLU A 499 -27.44 8.71 27.17
CA GLU A 499 -27.98 9.83 27.96
C GLU A 499 -27.06 11.05 27.90
N ALA A 500 -25.74 10.85 27.85
CA ALA A 500 -24.76 11.92 27.77
C ALA A 500 -24.94 12.81 26.54
N ARG A 501 -25.33 12.24 25.40
CA ARG A 501 -25.53 12.96 24.12
C ARG A 501 -26.61 14.04 24.20
N VAL A 502 -27.65 13.84 25.02
CA VAL A 502 -28.78 14.75 25.17
C VAL A 502 -28.76 15.50 26.50
N HIS A 503 -27.70 15.34 27.28
CA HIS A 503 -27.60 15.93 28.59
C HIS A 503 -27.43 17.45 28.53
N PRO A 504 -28.09 18.25 29.41
CA PRO A 504 -27.96 19.71 29.41
C PRO A 504 -26.54 20.24 29.58
N TYR A 505 -25.67 19.47 30.22
CA TYR A 505 -24.26 19.83 30.45
C TYR A 505 -23.30 19.12 29.49
N ARG A 506 -23.75 18.67 28.32
CA ARG A 506 -22.91 17.94 27.36
C ARG A 506 -21.69 18.74 26.87
N ASN A 507 -21.83 20.06 26.74
CA ASN A 507 -20.79 20.99 26.27
C ASN A 507 -19.98 21.61 27.42
N VAL A 508 -20.10 21.11 28.68
CA VAL A 508 -19.35 21.65 29.82
C VAL A 508 -18.04 20.89 29.95
N ILE A 509 -16.95 21.55 29.54
CA ILE A 509 -15.59 21.04 29.76
C ILE A 509 -14.98 21.58 31.04
N TYR A 510 -14.12 20.80 31.67
CA TYR A 510 -13.43 21.16 32.92
C TYR A 510 -11.93 21.36 32.75
N ARG A 511 -11.40 21.16 31.53
CA ARG A 511 -9.99 21.34 31.21
C ARG A 511 -9.85 21.94 29.80
N SER A 512 -9.14 23.05 29.67
CA SER A 512 -8.91 23.76 28.41
C SER A 512 -7.59 24.52 28.41
N ILE A 513 -7.07 24.81 27.22
CA ILE A 513 -5.97 25.76 26.99
C ILE A 513 -6.42 27.15 27.42
N GLY A 514 -5.55 27.90 28.11
CA GLY A 514 -5.80 29.26 28.57
C GLY A 514 -6.48 29.38 29.94
N ALA A 515 -6.98 28.28 30.50
CA ALA A 515 -7.70 28.29 31.78
C ALA A 515 -6.78 28.29 33.02
N ASP A 516 -5.74 27.47 33.02
CA ASP A 516 -4.84 27.27 34.14
C ASP A 516 -3.36 27.25 33.69
N GLU A 517 -2.48 27.80 34.55
CA GLU A 517 -1.03 27.76 34.30
C GLU A 517 -0.47 26.34 34.41
N HIS A 518 -1.06 25.53 35.31
CA HIS A 518 -0.70 24.12 35.54
C HIS A 518 -1.67 23.21 34.77
N LEU A 519 -1.46 23.14 33.47
CA LEU A 519 -2.30 22.35 32.58
C LEU A 519 -1.93 20.86 32.65
N GLU A 520 -2.91 20.01 32.97
CA GLU A 520 -2.79 18.56 32.84
C GLU A 520 -3.05 18.19 31.37
N ILE A 521 -2.13 17.45 30.75
CA ILE A 521 -2.15 17.04 29.35
C ILE A 521 -2.16 15.53 29.28
N ASP A 522 -3.16 14.96 28.64
CA ASP A 522 -3.21 13.52 28.39
C ASP A 522 -2.28 13.18 27.23
N ILE A 523 -1.44 12.16 27.43
CA ILE A 523 -0.52 11.66 26.42
C ILE A 523 -0.87 10.21 26.11
N ILE A 524 -1.12 9.94 24.83
CA ILE A 524 -1.54 8.63 24.36
C ILE A 524 -0.59 8.19 23.25
N ARG A 525 -0.27 6.89 23.21
CA ARG A 525 0.56 6.32 22.17
C ARG A 525 -0.08 5.06 21.61
N ARG A 526 0.06 4.89 20.29
CA ARG A 526 -0.42 3.70 19.57
C ARG A 526 0.56 3.35 18.45
N LYS A 527 0.74 2.08 18.24
CA LYS A 527 1.38 1.57 17.03
C LYS A 527 0.38 1.56 15.89
N LEU A 528 0.83 1.98 14.73
CA LEU A 528 0.05 1.98 13.49
C LEU A 528 0.48 0.85 12.58
N THR A 529 -0.42 0.43 11.73
CA THR A 529 -0.19 -0.54 10.67
C THR A 529 -0.73 0.02 9.36
N SER A 530 -0.16 -0.44 8.24
CA SER A 530 -0.69 -0.10 6.92
C SER A 530 -2.18 -0.44 6.83
N GLY A 531 -2.96 0.48 6.30
CA GLY A 531 -4.42 0.39 6.25
C GLY A 531 -5.15 1.07 7.42
N ASP A 532 -4.45 1.45 8.50
CA ASP A 532 -5.05 2.22 9.58
C ASP A 532 -5.45 3.63 9.10
N ILE A 533 -6.54 4.15 9.67
CA ILE A 533 -6.99 5.52 9.47
C ILE A 533 -7.05 6.22 10.82
N ILE A 534 -6.41 7.39 10.90
CA ILE A 534 -6.50 8.28 12.06
C ILE A 534 -7.43 9.44 11.69
N MET A 535 -8.34 9.78 12.58
CA MET A 535 -9.24 10.92 12.42
C MET A 535 -9.19 11.79 13.65
N LEU A 536 -9.04 13.11 13.46
CA LEU A 536 -9.21 14.12 14.50
C LEU A 536 -10.45 14.95 14.16
N CYS A 537 -11.23 15.33 15.18
CA CYS A 537 -12.39 16.19 14.97
C CYS A 537 -12.68 17.08 16.19
N SER A 538 -13.35 18.22 15.96
CA SER A 538 -14.04 18.98 17.00
C SER A 538 -15.36 18.31 17.41
N ASP A 539 -15.96 18.78 18.48
CA ASP A 539 -17.19 18.19 19.05
C ASP A 539 -18.42 18.35 18.14
N GLY A 540 -18.42 19.31 17.21
CA GLY A 540 -19.46 19.46 16.19
C GLY A 540 -19.65 18.24 15.30
N LEU A 541 -18.62 17.38 15.12
CA LEU A 541 -18.77 16.14 14.38
C LEU A 541 -19.46 15.07 15.25
N ASN A 542 -18.87 14.72 16.38
CA ASN A 542 -19.33 13.63 17.24
C ASN A 542 -20.62 13.98 18.03
N GLY A 543 -20.94 15.27 18.12
CA GLY A 543 -22.24 15.73 18.59
C GLY A 543 -23.39 15.40 17.62
N MET A 544 -23.11 15.43 16.31
CA MET A 544 -24.10 15.19 15.26
C MET A 544 -24.11 13.74 14.76
N LEU A 545 -22.95 13.10 14.61
CA LEU A 545 -22.83 11.74 14.07
C LEU A 545 -22.52 10.69 15.15
N SER A 546 -23.02 9.48 14.97
CA SER A 546 -22.62 8.33 15.77
C SER A 546 -21.28 7.75 15.29
N ASP A 547 -20.59 7.00 16.16
CA ASP A 547 -19.34 6.32 15.81
C ASP A 547 -19.53 5.35 14.61
N ASP A 548 -20.71 4.70 14.50
CA ASP A 548 -21.05 3.84 13.36
C ASP A 548 -21.17 4.63 12.04
N GLN A 549 -21.81 5.80 12.05
CA GLN A 549 -21.91 6.67 10.87
C GLN A 549 -20.54 7.20 10.46
N ILE A 550 -19.71 7.61 11.42
CA ILE A 550 -18.32 8.05 11.17
C ILE A 550 -17.51 6.91 10.54
N ARG A 551 -17.57 5.70 11.11
CA ARG A 551 -16.90 4.51 10.58
C ARG A 551 -17.30 4.25 9.12
N ASP A 552 -18.60 4.21 8.86
CA ASP A 552 -19.13 3.87 7.54
C ASP A 552 -18.70 4.87 6.47
N ILE A 553 -18.67 6.18 6.79
CA ILE A 553 -18.17 7.22 5.90
C ILE A 553 -16.66 7.05 5.63
N LEU A 554 -15.86 6.75 6.65
CA LEU A 554 -14.43 6.54 6.49
C LEU A 554 -14.10 5.31 5.63
N LEU A 555 -14.89 4.23 5.76
CA LEU A 555 -14.69 3.00 4.98
C LEU A 555 -15.02 3.17 3.50
N VAL A 556 -16.07 3.96 3.21
CA VAL A 556 -16.57 4.17 1.84
C VAL A 556 -15.70 5.14 1.03
N ASN A 557 -15.03 6.09 1.67
CA ASN A 557 -14.26 7.14 0.99
C ASN A 557 -12.75 6.87 1.10
N PRO A 558 -12.08 6.37 0.05
CA PRO A 558 -10.63 6.09 0.08
C PRO A 558 -9.77 7.36 0.08
N ASP A 559 -10.21 8.45 -0.53
CA ASP A 559 -9.52 9.74 -0.50
C ASP A 559 -9.77 10.47 0.83
N PRO A 560 -8.72 10.84 1.60
CA PRO A 560 -8.89 11.49 2.89
C PRO A 560 -9.55 12.87 2.82
N ASN A 561 -9.39 13.63 1.71
CA ASN A 561 -10.09 14.92 1.53
C ASN A 561 -11.59 14.70 1.29
N ALA A 562 -11.95 13.72 0.47
CA ALA A 562 -13.34 13.36 0.24
C ALA A 562 -13.98 12.86 1.53
N ALA A 563 -13.29 12.02 2.31
CA ALA A 563 -13.77 11.51 3.61
C ALA A 563 -14.01 12.65 4.61
N ALA A 564 -13.05 13.55 4.77
CA ALA A 564 -13.18 14.70 5.69
C ALA A 564 -14.36 15.60 5.29
N LYS A 565 -14.51 15.90 4.00
CA LYS A 565 -15.61 16.70 3.48
C LYS A 565 -16.98 16.03 3.71
N GLU A 566 -17.08 14.73 3.40
CA GLU A 566 -18.34 13.99 3.56
C GLU A 566 -18.78 13.91 5.03
N LEU A 567 -17.83 13.73 5.96
CA LEU A 567 -18.10 13.76 7.40
C LEU A 567 -18.72 15.09 7.83
N VAL A 568 -18.15 16.21 7.40
CA VAL A 568 -18.68 17.55 7.73
C VAL A 568 -20.05 17.79 7.08
N VAL A 569 -20.22 17.40 5.82
CA VAL A 569 -21.51 17.48 5.11
C VAL A 569 -22.58 16.66 5.84
N ALA A 570 -22.24 15.44 6.28
CA ALA A 570 -23.17 14.60 7.03
C ALA A 570 -23.51 15.19 8.41
N ALA A 571 -22.55 15.81 9.12
CA ALA A 571 -22.80 16.51 10.38
C ALA A 571 -23.76 17.70 10.18
N ASN A 572 -23.55 18.51 9.13
CA ASN A 572 -24.44 19.60 8.77
C ASN A 572 -25.85 19.09 8.41
N ALA A 573 -25.95 18.01 7.66
CA ALA A 573 -27.25 17.37 7.34
C ALA A 573 -27.98 16.82 8.57
N ALA A 574 -27.24 16.44 9.64
CA ALA A 574 -27.78 15.98 10.90
C ALA A 574 -28.20 17.11 11.87
N GLY A 575 -27.94 18.36 11.51
CA GLY A 575 -28.34 19.53 12.30
C GLY A 575 -27.36 20.71 12.24
N GLY A 576 -26.07 20.44 12.10
CA GLY A 576 -25.01 21.47 12.00
C GLY A 576 -25.04 22.49 13.13
N GLU A 577 -25.26 22.01 14.38
CA GLU A 577 -25.47 22.90 15.55
C GLU A 577 -24.21 23.68 15.94
N ASP A 578 -23.02 23.15 15.57
CA ASP A 578 -21.73 23.75 15.92
C ASP A 578 -20.75 23.79 14.75
N ASN A 579 -19.64 24.51 14.94
CA ASN A 579 -18.48 24.45 14.04
C ASN A 579 -17.99 23.00 13.96
N THR A 580 -17.68 22.53 12.77
CA THR A 580 -17.27 21.16 12.56
C THR A 580 -15.97 21.10 11.78
N SER A 581 -14.93 20.58 12.41
CA SER A 581 -13.60 20.43 11.81
C SER A 581 -13.15 18.97 11.88
N VAL A 582 -12.61 18.48 10.77
CA VAL A 582 -12.15 17.09 10.62
C VAL A 582 -10.82 17.03 9.90
N ILE A 583 -9.91 16.22 10.41
CA ILE A 583 -8.69 15.79 9.71
C ILE A 583 -8.75 14.27 9.59
N VAL A 584 -8.53 13.73 8.40
CA VAL A 584 -8.43 12.30 8.14
C VAL A 584 -7.03 11.98 7.65
N VAL A 585 -6.37 10.99 8.22
CA VAL A 585 -5.03 10.54 7.84
C VAL A 585 -5.06 9.06 7.56
N ARG A 586 -4.62 8.65 6.37
CA ARG A 586 -4.47 7.26 5.97
C ARG A 586 -3.00 6.86 5.99
N ILE A 587 -2.75 5.69 6.52
CA ILE A 587 -1.44 5.05 6.57
C ILE A 587 -1.42 3.95 5.50
N SER A 588 -0.62 4.11 4.46
CA SER A 588 -0.58 3.19 3.31
C SER A 588 0.80 2.57 3.11
#